data_1de9eb5fe2db4a82e989ad86eea44f1f
#
_entry.id   1de9eb5fe2db4a82e989ad86eea44f1f
#
_cell.length_a   1.000
_cell.length_b   1.000
_cell.length_c   1.000
_cell.angle_alpha   90.00
_cell.angle_beta   90.00
_cell.angle_gamma   90.00
#
_symmetry.space_group_name_H-M   'P 1'
#
loop_
_entity.id
_entity.type
_entity.pdbx_description
1 polymer ?
#
loop_
_entity_poly.entity_id
_entity_poly.type
_entity_poly.pdbx_seq_one_letter_code
_entity_poly.pdbx_strand_id
1 'polypeptide(L)'
;MEQSRKTLKIMSIVILVLAAITLFSTAFELLFGDTFTNVEIPEGSPENIVPITKIFLAVITVIMLIPRVYLGVKGIKVANSPNSSKGHIVWGVILLVLSVFSIASPVSNIINSGVAVSEIISIAGTVLDIVIFAIYVKAATVVRN
;
A
#
# COMPACT_ATOMS: atom_id res chain seq x y z
N MET A 1 3.42 18.43 -20.49
CA MET A 1 2.71 19.03 -19.32
C MET A 1 1.28 18.50 -19.20
N GLU A 2 0.43 18.66 -20.21
CA GLU A 2 -0.96 18.15 -20.15
C GLU A 2 -1.03 16.62 -19.97
N GLN A 3 -0.24 15.88 -20.70
CA GLN A 3 -0.17 14.42 -20.57
C GLN A 3 0.26 13.99 -19.15
N SER A 4 1.24 14.68 -18.57
CA SER A 4 1.69 14.38 -17.20
C SER A 4 0.61 14.70 -16.15
N ARG A 5 -0.21 15.73 -16.36
CA ARG A 5 -1.37 16.04 -15.51
C ARG A 5 -2.43 14.95 -15.59
N LYS A 6 -2.75 14.46 -16.79
CA LYS A 6 -3.66 13.33 -16.99
C LYS A 6 -3.12 12.07 -16.33
N THR A 7 -1.86 11.77 -16.54
CA THR A 7 -1.19 10.60 -15.90
C THR A 7 -1.22 10.71 -14.39
N LEU A 8 -0.88 11.86 -13.83
CA LEU A 8 -0.93 12.08 -12.38
C LEU A 8 -2.33 11.87 -11.82
N LYS A 9 -3.35 12.39 -12.50
CA LYS A 9 -4.75 12.22 -12.10
C LYS A 9 -5.18 10.75 -12.13
N ILE A 10 -4.83 10.02 -13.19
CA ILE A 10 -5.16 8.60 -13.33
C ILE A 10 -4.45 7.78 -12.23
N MET A 11 -3.16 7.98 -12.03
CA MET A 11 -2.41 7.27 -10.99
C MET A 11 -2.95 7.58 -9.59
N SER A 12 -3.34 8.81 -9.33
CA SER A 12 -3.96 9.21 -8.07
C SER A 12 -5.29 8.49 -7.82
N ILE A 13 -6.12 8.36 -8.84
CA ILE A 13 -7.39 7.60 -8.76
C ILE A 13 -7.10 6.12 -8.53
N VAL A 14 -6.15 5.54 -9.24
CA VAL A 14 -5.74 4.14 -9.06
C VAL A 14 -5.27 3.89 -7.62
N ILE A 15 -4.44 4.78 -7.06
CA ILE A 15 -3.98 4.68 -5.67
C ILE A 15 -5.17 4.72 -4.70
N LEU A 16 -6.14 5.61 -4.91
CA LEU A 16 -7.34 5.68 -4.05
C LEU A 16 -8.21 4.43 -4.16
N VAL A 17 -8.41 3.91 -5.37
CA VAL A 17 -9.18 2.68 -5.60
C VAL A 17 -8.51 1.49 -4.91
N LEU A 18 -7.19 1.35 -5.05
CA LEU A 18 -6.44 0.28 -4.38
C LEU A 18 -6.47 0.44 -2.85
N ALA A 19 -6.40 1.65 -2.33
CA ALA A 19 -6.55 1.91 -0.90
C ALA A 19 -7.95 1.52 -0.40
N ALA A 20 -9.00 1.82 -1.16
CA ALA A 20 -10.37 1.41 -0.83
C ALA A 20 -10.51 -0.12 -0.85
N ILE A 21 -9.97 -0.80 -1.86
CA ILE A 21 -9.98 -2.26 -1.94
C ILE A 21 -9.27 -2.87 -0.73
N THR A 22 -8.11 -2.35 -0.36
CA THR A 22 -7.36 -2.82 0.82
C THR A 22 -8.16 -2.61 2.11
N LEU A 23 -8.81 -1.47 2.27
CA LEU A 23 -9.66 -1.19 3.43
C LEU A 23 -10.84 -2.18 3.52
N PHE A 24 -11.53 -2.41 2.41
CA PHE A 24 -12.65 -3.38 2.36
C PHE A 24 -12.16 -4.80 2.63
N SER A 25 -11.05 -5.22 2.04
CA SER A 25 -10.48 -6.55 2.28
C SER A 25 -10.09 -6.75 3.74
N THR A 26 -9.46 -5.74 4.36
CA THR A 26 -9.09 -5.79 5.78
C THR A 26 -10.34 -5.85 6.68
N ALA A 27 -11.36 -5.05 6.39
CA ALA A 27 -12.61 -5.08 7.14
C ALA A 27 -13.34 -6.42 7.01
N PHE A 28 -13.40 -6.97 5.80
CA PHE A 28 -13.99 -8.28 5.54
C PHE A 28 -13.25 -9.38 6.29
N GLU A 29 -11.94 -9.37 6.27
CA GLU A 29 -11.11 -10.34 6.94
C GLU A 29 -11.21 -10.27 8.46
N LEU A 30 -11.34 -9.06 9.02
CA LEU A 30 -11.60 -8.87 10.45
C LEU A 30 -12.93 -9.46 10.90
N LEU A 31 -13.97 -9.35 10.06
CA LEU A 31 -15.33 -9.78 10.42
C LEU A 31 -15.55 -11.27 10.15
N PHE A 32 -15.01 -11.80 9.08
CA PHE A 32 -15.33 -13.12 8.56
C PHE A 32 -14.12 -14.03 8.28
N GLY A 33 -12.91 -13.50 8.32
CA GLY A 33 -11.71 -14.24 7.95
C GLY A 33 -11.04 -14.94 9.13
N ASP A 34 -10.33 -16.02 8.80
CA ASP A 34 -9.54 -16.82 9.73
C ASP A 34 -8.04 -16.55 9.65
N THR A 35 -7.60 -15.67 8.74
CA THR A 35 -6.17 -15.44 8.47
C THR A 35 -5.41 -14.97 9.70
N PHE A 36 -6.06 -14.17 10.55
CA PHE A 36 -5.47 -13.71 11.82
C PHE A 36 -5.57 -14.72 12.96
N THR A 37 -6.33 -15.80 12.79
CA THR A 37 -6.44 -16.87 13.80
C THR A 37 -5.30 -17.89 13.71
N ASN A 38 -4.61 -17.95 12.58
CA ASN A 38 -3.48 -18.84 12.32
C ASN A 38 -2.13 -18.28 12.82
N VAL A 39 -2.15 -17.19 13.59
CA VAL A 39 -0.94 -16.70 14.27
C VAL A 39 -0.56 -17.72 15.34
N GLU A 40 0.65 -18.28 15.27
CA GLU A 40 1.17 -19.15 16.32
C GLU A 40 1.19 -18.37 17.64
N ILE A 41 0.31 -18.79 18.55
CA ILE A 41 0.20 -18.19 19.88
C ILE A 41 1.13 -18.96 20.80
N PRO A 42 2.09 -18.31 21.49
CA PRO A 42 2.94 -18.97 22.46
C PRO A 42 2.10 -19.66 23.55
N GLU A 43 2.49 -20.86 23.95
CA GLU A 43 1.85 -21.59 25.06
C GLU A 43 1.81 -20.69 26.32
N GLY A 44 0.66 -20.62 26.97
CA GLY A 44 0.44 -19.80 28.15
C GLY A 44 -0.02 -18.36 27.88
N SER A 45 -0.27 -18.00 26.62
CA SER A 45 -0.83 -16.69 26.28
C SER A 45 -2.29 -16.54 26.77
N PRO A 46 -2.73 -15.29 27.14
CA PRO A 46 -4.11 -15.03 27.53
C PRO A 46 -5.10 -15.39 26.41
N GLU A 47 -6.29 -15.90 26.79
CA GLU A 47 -7.35 -16.28 25.83
C GLU A 47 -7.78 -15.13 24.90
N ASN A 48 -7.61 -13.87 25.32
CA ASN A 48 -7.98 -12.66 24.56
C ASN A 48 -6.88 -12.13 23.64
N ILE A 49 -5.73 -12.81 23.51
CA ILE A 49 -4.62 -12.31 22.68
C ILE A 49 -4.95 -12.29 21.19
N VAL A 50 -5.75 -13.26 20.70
CA VAL A 50 -6.14 -13.33 19.29
C VAL A 50 -6.98 -12.13 18.87
N PRO A 51 -8.06 -11.76 19.58
CA PRO A 51 -8.83 -10.55 19.27
C PRO A 51 -8.00 -9.27 19.34
N ILE A 52 -7.10 -9.16 20.33
CA ILE A 52 -6.20 -8.00 20.48
C ILE A 52 -5.24 -7.90 19.31
N THR A 53 -4.65 -9.01 18.89
CA THR A 53 -3.75 -9.06 17.73
C THR A 53 -4.46 -8.67 16.43
N LYS A 54 -5.69 -9.14 16.22
CA LYS A 54 -6.52 -8.75 15.06
C LYS A 54 -6.75 -7.24 15.01
N ILE A 55 -7.16 -6.65 16.12
CA ILE A 55 -7.40 -5.22 16.23
C ILE A 55 -6.10 -4.44 15.96
N PHE A 56 -4.99 -4.87 16.54
CA PHE A 56 -3.69 -4.22 16.36
C PHE A 56 -3.24 -4.23 14.89
N LEU A 57 -3.35 -5.37 14.21
CA LEU A 57 -3.01 -5.49 12.78
C LEU A 57 -3.93 -4.64 11.91
N ALA A 58 -5.22 -4.58 12.22
CA ALA A 58 -6.16 -3.72 11.53
C ALA A 58 -5.83 -2.23 11.68
N VAL A 59 -5.49 -1.80 12.89
CA VAL A 59 -5.08 -0.42 13.16
C VAL A 59 -3.82 -0.06 12.39
N ILE A 60 -2.80 -0.93 12.38
CA ILE A 60 -1.58 -0.73 11.59
C ILE A 60 -1.92 -0.61 10.10
N THR A 61 -2.76 -1.49 9.57
CA THR A 61 -3.17 -1.46 8.16
C THR A 61 -3.84 -0.13 7.81
N VAL A 62 -4.75 0.34 8.64
CA VAL A 62 -5.42 1.64 8.45
C VAL A 62 -4.41 2.80 8.49
N ILE A 63 -3.48 2.79 9.44
CA ILE A 63 -2.43 3.81 9.55
C ILE A 63 -1.57 3.83 8.29
N MET A 64 -1.21 2.66 7.74
CA MET A 64 -0.42 2.55 6.52
C MET A 64 -1.17 3.00 5.26
N LEU A 65 -2.50 3.07 5.29
CA LEU A 65 -3.29 3.62 4.20
C LEU A 65 -3.31 5.15 4.17
N ILE A 66 -3.06 5.82 5.28
CA ILE A 66 -3.11 7.29 5.38
C ILE A 66 -2.21 7.96 4.33
N PRO A 67 -0.92 7.60 4.18
CA PRO A 67 -0.07 8.18 3.14
C PRO A 67 -0.60 7.94 1.72
N ARG A 68 -1.18 6.76 1.45
CA ARG A 68 -1.75 6.42 0.14
C ARG A 68 -2.95 7.29 -0.19
N VAL A 69 -3.87 7.47 0.74
CA VAL A 69 -5.03 8.36 0.59
C VAL A 69 -4.57 9.81 0.40
N TYR A 70 -3.59 10.25 1.18
CA TYR A 70 -2.99 11.58 1.02
C TYR A 70 -2.44 11.80 -0.40
N LEU A 71 -1.67 10.84 -0.94
CA LEU A 71 -1.16 10.90 -2.31
C LEU A 71 -2.28 10.98 -3.33
N GLY A 72 -3.29 10.15 -3.21
CA GLY A 72 -4.41 10.13 -4.13
C GLY A 72 -5.17 11.47 -4.17
N VAL A 73 -5.56 11.97 -3.01
CA VAL A 73 -6.30 13.25 -2.90
C VAL A 73 -5.44 14.42 -3.37
N LYS A 74 -4.19 14.50 -2.89
CA LYS A 74 -3.29 15.59 -3.24
C LYS A 74 -2.90 15.57 -4.72
N GLY A 75 -2.66 14.37 -5.27
CA GLY A 75 -2.34 14.19 -6.69
C GLY A 75 -3.46 14.67 -7.61
N ILE A 76 -4.72 14.36 -7.30
CA ILE A 76 -5.88 14.88 -8.05
C ILE A 76 -5.94 16.41 -7.96
N LYS A 77 -5.76 16.95 -6.75
CA LYS A 77 -5.78 18.40 -6.54
C LYS A 77 -4.70 19.11 -7.35
N VAL A 78 -3.47 18.61 -7.32
CA VAL A 78 -2.34 19.17 -8.06
C VAL A 78 -2.51 18.98 -9.58
N ALA A 79 -3.08 17.87 -10.03
CA ALA A 79 -3.38 17.64 -11.45
C ALA A 79 -4.41 18.64 -11.99
N ASN A 80 -5.41 19.00 -11.19
CA ASN A 80 -6.42 19.98 -11.58
C ASN A 80 -5.93 21.44 -11.45
N SER A 81 -5.12 21.72 -10.43
CA SER A 81 -4.56 23.05 -10.14
C SER A 81 -3.10 22.89 -9.72
N PRO A 82 -2.16 22.92 -10.68
CA PRO A 82 -0.74 22.76 -10.37
C PRO A 82 -0.26 23.80 -9.36
N ASN A 83 0.47 23.33 -8.36
CA ASN A 83 1.08 24.16 -7.35
C ASN A 83 2.49 23.65 -7.02
N SER A 84 3.26 24.46 -6.30
CA SER A 84 4.63 24.14 -5.91
C SER A 84 4.76 23.18 -4.71
N SER A 85 3.68 22.54 -4.27
CA SER A 85 3.71 21.62 -3.14
C SER A 85 4.59 20.40 -3.43
N LYS A 86 5.54 20.13 -2.53
CA LYS A 86 6.48 19.01 -2.62
C LYS A 86 6.09 17.83 -1.76
N GLY A 87 5.22 18.02 -0.78
CA GLY A 87 4.92 17.01 0.24
C GLY A 87 4.44 15.69 -0.34
N HIS A 88 3.56 15.71 -1.35
CA HIS A 88 3.06 14.50 -1.98
C HIS A 88 4.14 13.76 -2.80
N ILE A 89 5.12 14.48 -3.37
CA ILE A 89 6.25 13.87 -4.07
C ILE A 89 7.15 13.13 -3.07
N VAL A 90 7.45 13.77 -1.94
CA VAL A 90 8.27 13.17 -0.88
C VAL A 90 7.61 11.89 -0.35
N TRP A 91 6.31 11.92 -0.05
CA TRP A 91 5.58 10.73 0.37
C TRP A 91 5.50 9.66 -0.71
N GLY A 92 5.38 10.05 -1.98
CA GLY A 92 5.44 9.12 -3.11
C GLY A 92 6.78 8.39 -3.19
N VAL A 93 7.88 9.10 -2.99
CA VAL A 93 9.24 8.51 -2.94
C VAL A 93 9.38 7.59 -1.73
N ILE A 94 8.91 7.99 -0.55
CA ILE A 94 8.95 7.16 0.66
C ILE A 94 8.19 5.85 0.43
N LEU A 95 6.97 5.91 -0.11
CA LEU A 95 6.18 4.71 -0.39
C LEU A 95 6.81 3.83 -1.48
N LEU A 96 7.44 4.44 -2.49
CA LEU A 96 8.18 3.70 -3.51
C LEU A 96 9.34 2.92 -2.90
N VAL A 97 10.15 3.55 -2.06
CA VAL A 97 11.27 2.92 -1.37
C VAL A 97 10.78 1.79 -0.45
N LEU A 98 9.73 2.02 0.33
CA LEU A 98 9.14 1.00 1.19
C LEU A 98 8.59 -0.19 0.38
N SER A 99 8.00 0.06 -0.79
CA SER A 99 7.53 -1.01 -1.69
C SER A 99 8.69 -1.84 -2.24
N VAL A 100 9.80 -1.22 -2.58
CA VAL A 100 11.02 -1.95 -3.01
C VAL A 100 11.54 -2.86 -1.90
N PHE A 101 11.61 -2.36 -0.67
CA PHE A 101 12.02 -3.18 0.47
C PHE A 101 11.03 -4.31 0.80
N SER A 102 9.74 -4.09 0.56
CA SER A 102 8.69 -5.10 0.82
C SER A 102 8.84 -6.36 -0.03
N ILE A 103 9.55 -6.30 -1.15
CA ILE A 103 9.79 -7.47 -2.01
C ILE A 103 10.71 -8.51 -1.34
N ALA A 104 11.54 -8.08 -0.40
CA ALA A 104 12.50 -8.97 0.26
C ALA A 104 11.84 -10.12 1.02
N SER A 105 10.70 -9.88 1.67
CA SER A 105 10.00 -10.90 2.45
C SER A 105 9.47 -12.07 1.59
N PRO A 106 8.65 -11.86 0.55
CA PRO A 106 8.19 -12.96 -0.28
C PRO A 106 9.32 -13.66 -1.04
N VAL A 107 10.35 -12.94 -1.48
CA VAL A 107 11.53 -13.56 -2.10
C VAL A 107 12.27 -14.46 -1.13
N SER A 108 12.49 -14.01 0.10
CA SER A 108 13.10 -14.82 1.16
C SER A 108 12.28 -16.07 1.45
N ASN A 109 10.96 -15.97 1.51
CA ASN A 109 10.09 -17.11 1.73
C ASN A 109 10.18 -18.15 0.61
N ILE A 110 10.24 -17.70 -0.66
CA ILE A 110 10.45 -18.60 -1.81
C ILE A 110 11.79 -19.34 -1.70
N ILE A 111 12.85 -18.64 -1.34
CA ILE A 111 14.18 -19.25 -1.19
C ILE A 111 14.20 -20.29 -0.08
N ASN A 112 13.56 -20.00 1.05
CA ASN A 112 13.61 -20.86 2.24
C ASN A 112 12.59 -22.00 2.23
N SER A 113 11.40 -21.78 1.66
CA SER A 113 10.24 -22.69 1.79
C SER A 113 9.70 -23.18 0.44
N GLY A 114 10.28 -22.75 -0.67
CA GLY A 114 9.78 -23.05 -2.02
C GLY A 114 8.70 -22.09 -2.52
N VAL A 115 8.31 -22.30 -3.78
CA VAL A 115 7.35 -21.41 -4.45
C VAL A 115 5.92 -21.75 -4.00
N ALA A 116 5.22 -20.76 -3.43
CA ALA A 116 3.79 -20.83 -3.13
C ALA A 116 3.02 -19.79 -3.96
N VAL A 117 1.75 -20.05 -4.26
CA VAL A 117 0.89 -19.11 -5.01
C VAL A 117 0.74 -17.77 -4.27
N SER A 118 0.64 -17.80 -2.94
CA SER A 118 0.58 -16.60 -2.10
C SER A 118 1.79 -15.70 -2.25
N GLU A 119 2.98 -16.29 -2.37
CA GLU A 119 4.23 -15.53 -2.56
C GLU A 119 4.31 -14.88 -3.95
N ILE A 120 3.84 -15.60 -4.99
CA ILE A 120 3.76 -15.06 -6.35
C ILE A 120 2.79 -13.87 -6.39
N ILE A 121 1.63 -13.99 -5.75
CA ILE A 121 0.64 -12.91 -5.65
C ILE A 121 1.21 -11.71 -4.89
N SER A 122 1.93 -11.93 -3.80
CA SER A 122 2.60 -10.87 -3.02
C SER A 122 3.64 -10.12 -3.85
N ILE A 123 4.46 -10.84 -4.60
CA ILE A 123 5.46 -10.24 -5.50
C ILE A 123 4.78 -9.43 -6.59
N ALA A 124 3.75 -9.97 -7.23
CA ALA A 124 3.00 -9.30 -8.28
C ALA A 124 2.36 -7.99 -7.76
N GLY A 125 1.74 -8.02 -6.58
CA GLY A 125 1.15 -6.85 -5.93
C GLY A 125 2.20 -5.79 -5.59
N THR A 126 3.35 -6.20 -5.07
CA THR A 126 4.44 -5.28 -4.74
C THR A 126 5.05 -4.65 -5.99
N VAL A 127 5.25 -5.42 -7.07
CA VAL A 127 5.72 -4.88 -8.36
C VAL A 127 4.72 -3.87 -8.92
N LEU A 128 3.43 -4.15 -8.83
CA LEU A 128 2.38 -3.21 -9.23
C LEU A 128 2.46 -1.90 -8.44
N ASP A 129 2.61 -1.95 -7.13
CA ASP A 129 2.79 -0.78 -6.28
C ASP A 129 4.03 0.04 -6.67
N ILE A 130 5.16 -0.62 -6.93
CA ILE A 130 6.40 0.02 -7.38
C ILE A 130 6.16 0.78 -8.68
N VAL A 131 5.52 0.16 -9.66
CA VAL A 131 5.22 0.78 -10.95
C VAL A 131 4.29 1.98 -10.79
N ILE A 132 3.23 1.84 -10.01
CA ILE A 132 2.26 2.91 -9.76
C ILE A 132 2.93 4.12 -9.09
N PHE A 133 3.69 3.90 -8.02
CA PHE A 133 4.37 4.99 -7.32
C PHE A 133 5.47 5.63 -8.14
N ALA A 134 6.22 4.86 -8.95
CA ALA A 134 7.23 5.39 -9.86
C ALA A 134 6.62 6.31 -10.92
N ILE A 135 5.52 5.89 -11.55
CA ILE A 135 4.80 6.70 -12.53
C ILE A 135 4.20 7.94 -11.87
N TYR A 136 3.62 7.80 -10.68
CA TYR A 136 3.09 8.91 -9.90
C TYR A 136 4.16 9.97 -9.61
N VAL A 137 5.29 9.57 -9.05
CA VAL A 137 6.40 10.47 -8.70
C VAL A 137 6.93 11.18 -9.94
N LYS A 138 7.14 10.45 -11.04
CA LYS A 138 7.57 11.03 -12.31
C LYS A 138 6.58 12.09 -12.82
N ALA A 139 5.31 11.75 -12.88
CA ALA A 139 4.27 12.67 -13.34
C ALA A 139 4.13 13.90 -12.42
N ALA A 140 4.16 13.69 -11.10
CA ALA A 140 4.07 14.76 -10.12
C ALA A 140 5.26 15.73 -10.19
N THR A 141 6.45 15.21 -10.45
CA THR A 141 7.67 16.03 -10.61
C THR A 141 7.59 16.91 -11.87
N VAL A 142 7.10 16.35 -12.98
CA VAL A 142 6.92 17.11 -14.23
C VAL A 142 5.84 18.18 -14.06
N VAL A 143 4.71 17.85 -13.46
CA VAL A 143 3.59 18.81 -13.25
C VAL A 143 3.99 19.96 -12.34
N ARG A 144 4.88 19.71 -11.38
CA ARG A 144 5.39 20.74 -10.48
C ARG A 144 6.25 21.79 -11.19
N ASN A 145 7.01 21.36 -12.16
CA ASN A 145 7.88 22.26 -12.94
C ASN A 145 7.03 23.01 -13.98
#